data_adc7d94aa58f872a0385493208dc0dd3
#
_entry.id   adc7d94aa58f872a0385493208dc0dd3
#
_cell.length_a   1.000
_cell.length_b   1.000
_cell.length_c   1.000
_cell.angle_alpha   90.00
_cell.angle_beta   90.00
_cell.angle_gamma   90.00
#
_symmetry.space_group_name_H-M   'P 1'
#
loop_
_entity.id
_entity.type
_entity.pdbx_description
1 polymer ?
#
loop_
_entity_poly.entity_id
_entity_poly.type
_entity_poly.pdbx_seq_one_letter_code
_entity_poly.pdbx_strand_id
1 'polypeptide(L)'
;PTDHQRTRLTHAIEVAQCAVAIARGIGANLALTDAMALGHDCGHGPGGHASEDAFDAFLPEGYDHGPWGADVVLKSLNLTSQTLDGIRNHSWSQPAPATLEGEIVSWADRIAYCAHDLEDAIAAGIVTTADLPQVVVEVVGTARRVQLARFIGAVIETTMATGTVGMDPLTAEALGELRRFNYERIYTRSESVAQS
;
A
#
# COMPACT_ATOMS: atom_id res chain seq x y z
N PRO A 1 -14.49 -9.60 20.44
CA PRO A 1 -13.28 -8.81 20.67
C PRO A 1 -12.93 -8.09 19.38
N THR A 2 -13.23 -6.81 19.35
CA THR A 2 -13.09 -5.94 18.18
C THR A 2 -11.73 -5.22 18.12
N ASP A 3 -10.76 -5.67 18.91
CA ASP A 3 -9.46 -4.99 19.08
C ASP A 3 -8.47 -5.22 17.92
N HIS A 4 -8.85 -5.97 16.90
CA HIS A 4 -7.98 -6.27 15.75
C HIS A 4 -8.47 -5.68 14.43
N GLN A 5 -9.53 -4.88 14.46
CA GLN A 5 -10.01 -4.24 13.24
C GLN A 5 -9.05 -3.12 12.84
N ARG A 6 -8.44 -3.23 11.67
CA ARG A 6 -7.50 -2.26 11.17
C ARG A 6 -8.20 -0.94 10.87
N THR A 7 -7.60 0.15 11.32
CA THR A 7 -8.00 1.52 11.00
C THR A 7 -7.05 2.08 9.94
N ARG A 8 -7.45 3.16 9.25
CA ARG A 8 -6.55 3.88 8.34
C ARG A 8 -5.28 4.35 9.04
N LEU A 9 -5.38 4.78 10.30
CA LEU A 9 -4.21 5.19 11.07
C LEU A 9 -3.23 4.05 11.27
N THR A 10 -3.70 2.85 11.61
CA THR A 10 -2.82 1.70 11.78
C THR A 10 -2.22 1.24 10.45
N HIS A 11 -2.96 1.34 9.35
CA HIS A 11 -2.43 1.10 8.00
C HIS A 11 -1.33 2.12 7.65
N ALA A 12 -1.58 3.42 7.80
CA ALA A 12 -0.59 4.46 7.51
C ALA A 12 0.70 4.28 8.33
N ILE A 13 0.60 3.91 9.60
CA ILE A 13 1.76 3.60 10.44
C ILE A 13 2.53 2.39 9.92
N GLU A 14 1.85 1.36 9.45
CA GLU A 14 2.48 0.17 8.88
C GLU A 14 3.17 0.46 7.55
N VAL A 15 2.51 1.21 6.66
CA VAL A 15 3.13 1.71 5.42
C VAL A 15 4.37 2.53 5.73
N ALA A 16 4.30 3.42 6.72
CA ALA A 16 5.45 4.21 7.15
C ALA A 16 6.61 3.33 7.67
N GLN A 17 6.33 2.29 8.44
CA GLN A 17 7.35 1.35 8.91
C GLN A 17 8.01 0.61 7.73
N CYS A 18 7.24 0.12 6.77
CA CYS A 18 7.74 -0.54 5.57
C CYS A 18 8.57 0.43 4.70
N ALA A 19 8.04 1.61 4.42
CA ALA A 19 8.68 2.62 3.59
C ALA A 19 10.02 3.10 4.21
N VAL A 20 10.01 3.42 5.51
CA VAL A 20 11.23 3.85 6.23
C VAL A 20 12.26 2.72 6.31
N ALA A 21 11.84 1.45 6.41
CA ALA A 21 12.78 0.33 6.35
C ALA A 21 13.46 0.23 4.99
N ILE A 22 12.72 0.38 3.89
CA ILE A 22 13.28 0.44 2.53
C ILE A 22 14.21 1.66 2.40
N ALA A 23 13.73 2.85 2.73
CA ALA A 23 14.49 4.09 2.62
C ALA A 23 15.82 4.04 3.40
N ARG A 24 15.81 3.45 4.59
CA ARG A 24 17.02 3.23 5.40
C ARG A 24 17.98 2.27 4.71
N GLY A 25 17.49 1.19 4.10
CA GLY A 25 18.30 0.20 3.40
C GLY A 25 19.04 0.76 2.20
N ILE A 26 18.45 1.74 1.50
CA ILE A 26 19.02 2.36 0.29
C ILE A 26 19.66 3.74 0.54
N GLY A 27 19.58 4.29 1.75
CA GLY A 27 20.13 5.61 2.08
C GLY A 27 19.30 6.80 1.62
N ALA A 28 17.98 6.65 1.41
CA ALA A 28 17.06 7.73 1.06
C ALA A 28 16.70 8.61 2.26
N ASN A 29 15.99 9.71 2.03
CA ASN A 29 15.59 10.65 3.08
C ASN A 29 14.45 10.09 3.93
N LEU A 30 14.77 9.62 5.15
CA LEU A 30 13.81 8.98 6.05
C LEU A 30 12.66 9.90 6.46
N ALA A 31 12.95 11.18 6.74
CA ALA A 31 11.93 12.12 7.18
C ALA A 31 10.92 12.45 6.06
N LEU A 32 11.39 12.56 4.82
CA LEU A 32 10.54 12.76 3.65
C LEU A 32 9.68 11.53 3.38
N THR A 33 10.26 10.34 3.44
CA THR A 33 9.56 9.07 3.27
C THR A 33 8.47 8.89 4.34
N ASP A 34 8.79 9.13 5.60
CA ASP A 34 7.86 9.00 6.72
C ASP A 34 6.67 9.97 6.59
N ALA A 35 6.95 11.24 6.26
CA ALA A 35 5.91 12.24 6.05
C ALA A 35 4.93 11.88 4.91
N MET A 36 5.46 11.39 3.79
CA MET A 36 4.64 10.92 2.67
C MET A 36 3.78 9.70 3.07
N ALA A 37 4.41 8.72 3.71
CA ALA A 37 3.73 7.48 4.10
C ALA A 37 2.63 7.72 5.15
N LEU A 38 2.83 8.61 6.10
CA LEU A 38 1.79 8.96 7.08
C LEU A 38 0.63 9.74 6.45
N GLY A 39 0.90 10.50 5.40
CA GLY A 39 -0.08 11.36 4.74
C GLY A 39 -0.80 10.75 3.53
N HIS A 40 -0.32 9.62 2.99
CA HIS A 40 -0.77 9.11 1.69
C HIS A 40 -2.29 8.91 1.59
N ASP A 41 -2.91 8.41 2.65
CA ASP A 41 -4.34 8.07 2.74
C ASP A 41 -5.23 9.17 3.34
N CYS A 42 -4.67 10.35 3.66
CA CYS A 42 -5.43 11.43 4.32
C CYS A 42 -6.60 11.97 3.49
N GLY A 43 -6.60 11.73 2.20
CA GLY A 43 -7.67 12.18 1.29
C GLY A 43 -8.88 11.24 1.21
N HIS A 44 -8.83 10.06 1.77
CA HIS A 44 -9.98 9.15 1.72
C HIS A 44 -11.19 9.69 2.46
N GLY A 45 -12.37 9.52 1.85
CA GLY A 45 -13.65 9.73 2.50
C GLY A 45 -14.01 8.60 3.48
N PRO A 46 -15.12 8.76 4.24
CA PRO A 46 -15.68 7.68 5.05
C PRO A 46 -16.05 6.47 4.16
N GLY A 47 -15.53 5.29 4.49
CA GLY A 47 -15.73 4.08 3.67
C GLY A 47 -14.63 3.77 2.66
N GLY A 48 -13.55 4.57 2.59
CA GLY A 48 -12.38 4.29 1.76
C GLY A 48 -12.66 4.36 0.25
N HIS A 49 -12.13 3.42 -0.50
CA HIS A 49 -12.32 3.34 -1.95
C HIS A 49 -13.80 3.30 -2.36
N ALA A 50 -14.68 2.69 -1.56
CA ALA A 50 -16.11 2.73 -1.84
C ALA A 50 -16.70 4.15 -1.83
N SER A 51 -16.10 5.08 -1.08
CA SER A 51 -16.50 6.49 -1.10
C SER A 51 -15.99 7.23 -2.34
N GLU A 52 -14.92 6.77 -2.98
CA GLU A 52 -14.43 7.37 -4.23
C GLU A 52 -15.47 7.20 -5.33
N ASP A 53 -15.93 5.98 -5.55
CA ASP A 53 -16.99 5.69 -6.52
C ASP A 53 -18.27 6.50 -6.24
N ALA A 54 -18.60 6.68 -4.96
CA ALA A 54 -19.79 7.45 -4.56
C ALA A 54 -19.62 8.95 -4.80
N PHE A 55 -18.42 9.51 -4.61
CA PHE A 55 -18.15 10.93 -4.80
C PHE A 55 -17.85 11.30 -6.26
N ASP A 56 -17.42 10.36 -7.06
CA ASP A 56 -17.10 10.55 -8.48
C ASP A 56 -18.25 11.23 -9.24
N ALA A 57 -19.49 10.87 -8.92
CA ALA A 57 -20.67 11.45 -9.54
C ALA A 57 -20.90 12.95 -9.19
N PHE A 58 -20.24 13.47 -8.16
CA PHE A 58 -20.42 14.85 -7.68
C PHE A 58 -19.27 15.79 -8.08
N LEU A 59 -18.16 15.23 -8.60
CA LEU A 59 -16.98 16.00 -8.99
C LEU A 59 -16.72 15.84 -10.49
N PRO A 60 -16.64 16.95 -11.25
CA PRO A 60 -16.43 16.88 -12.71
C PRO A 60 -15.14 16.17 -13.13
N GLU A 61 -14.13 16.16 -12.26
CA GLU A 61 -12.81 15.59 -12.51
C GLU A 61 -12.63 14.22 -11.84
N GLY A 62 -13.70 13.69 -11.24
CA GLY A 62 -13.65 12.48 -10.43
C GLY A 62 -13.07 12.71 -9.03
N TYR A 63 -13.16 11.69 -8.16
CA TYR A 63 -12.60 11.71 -6.82
C TYR A 63 -11.49 10.67 -6.69
N ASP A 64 -10.29 11.13 -6.37
CA ASP A 64 -9.15 10.28 -6.04
C ASP A 64 -8.51 10.78 -4.75
N HIS A 65 -8.31 9.88 -3.77
CA HIS A 65 -7.83 10.22 -2.45
C HIS A 65 -6.41 10.83 -2.47
N GLY A 66 -5.52 10.39 -3.35
CA GLY A 66 -4.17 10.91 -3.45
C GLY A 66 -4.14 12.41 -3.77
N PRO A 67 -4.66 12.83 -4.94
CA PRO A 67 -4.81 14.24 -5.30
C PRO A 67 -5.62 15.04 -4.27
N TRP A 68 -6.74 14.51 -3.80
CA TRP A 68 -7.57 15.21 -2.82
C TRP A 68 -6.85 15.41 -1.48
N GLY A 69 -6.10 14.42 -1.03
CA GLY A 69 -5.25 14.50 0.16
C GLY A 69 -4.21 15.61 0.04
N ALA A 70 -3.45 15.61 -1.05
CA ALA A 70 -2.38 16.56 -1.26
C ALA A 70 -2.89 18.00 -1.46
N ASP A 71 -3.96 18.19 -2.27
CA ASP A 71 -4.38 19.51 -2.74
C ASP A 71 -5.40 20.20 -1.86
N VAL A 72 -6.18 19.42 -1.11
CA VAL A 72 -7.29 19.94 -0.31
C VAL A 72 -7.05 19.68 1.17
N VAL A 73 -6.91 18.41 1.58
CA VAL A 73 -6.88 18.05 3.00
C VAL A 73 -5.62 18.57 3.69
N LEU A 74 -4.47 18.35 3.09
CA LEU A 74 -3.17 18.70 3.67
C LEU A 74 -2.66 20.08 3.29
N LYS A 75 -3.39 20.83 2.48
CA LYS A 75 -3.00 22.15 1.97
C LYS A 75 -2.60 23.15 3.06
N SER A 76 -3.24 23.08 4.24
CA SER A 76 -2.98 23.99 5.35
C SER A 76 -1.74 23.64 6.17
N LEU A 77 -1.11 22.47 5.97
CA LEU A 77 -0.02 21.98 6.82
C LEU A 77 1.37 22.48 6.40
N ASN A 78 1.47 23.33 5.38
CA ASN A 78 2.75 23.86 4.89
C ASN A 78 3.81 22.76 4.62
N LEU A 79 3.39 21.67 4.00
CA LEU A 79 4.26 20.58 3.59
C LEU A 79 5.11 20.99 2.38
N THR A 80 6.25 20.32 2.19
CA THR A 80 7.08 20.55 1.01
C THR A 80 6.38 20.07 -0.26
N SER A 81 6.74 20.65 -1.43
CA SER A 81 6.22 20.20 -2.72
C SER A 81 6.52 18.71 -2.98
N GLN A 82 7.68 18.24 -2.53
CA GLN A 82 8.07 16.83 -2.63
C GLN A 82 7.15 15.93 -1.80
N THR A 83 6.82 16.33 -0.56
CA THR A 83 5.88 15.58 0.28
C THR A 83 4.50 15.49 -0.37
N LEU A 84 3.99 16.63 -0.87
CA LEU A 84 2.68 16.67 -1.54
C LEU A 84 2.67 15.87 -2.84
N ASP A 85 3.76 15.89 -3.62
CA ASP A 85 3.90 15.08 -4.82
C ASP A 85 3.85 13.57 -4.50
N GLY A 86 4.60 13.12 -3.51
CA GLY A 86 4.59 11.73 -3.08
C GLY A 86 3.22 11.26 -2.57
N ILE A 87 2.51 12.11 -1.83
CA ILE A 87 1.14 11.83 -1.38
C ILE A 87 0.18 11.78 -2.56
N ARG A 88 0.24 12.74 -3.47
CA ARG A 88 -0.60 12.80 -4.67
C ARG A 88 -0.48 11.57 -5.54
N ASN A 89 0.75 11.11 -5.76
CA ASN A 89 1.10 10.15 -6.78
C ASN A 89 1.46 8.76 -6.21
N HIS A 90 1.15 8.46 -4.93
CA HIS A 90 1.50 7.17 -4.34
C HIS A 90 0.76 5.99 -4.97
N SER A 91 -0.48 6.20 -5.43
CA SER A 91 -1.27 5.15 -6.09
C SER A 91 -0.74 4.86 -7.49
N TRP A 92 -0.72 3.58 -7.87
CA TRP A 92 -0.30 3.17 -9.22
C TRP A 92 -1.30 3.53 -10.33
N SER A 93 -2.46 4.07 -9.99
CA SER A 93 -3.40 4.70 -10.92
C SER A 93 -2.96 6.11 -11.32
N GLN A 94 -2.05 6.72 -10.56
CA GLN A 94 -1.50 8.05 -10.79
C GLN A 94 -0.15 7.99 -11.52
N PRO A 95 0.34 9.11 -12.09
CA PRO A 95 1.70 9.21 -12.58
C PRO A 95 2.72 8.85 -11.48
N ALA A 96 3.89 8.34 -11.87
CA ALA A 96 4.94 8.04 -10.91
C ALA A 96 5.34 9.28 -10.10
N PRO A 97 5.58 9.16 -8.78
CA PRO A 97 6.11 10.24 -7.96
C PRO A 97 7.44 10.76 -8.51
N ALA A 98 7.70 12.04 -8.31
CA ALA A 98 8.92 12.69 -8.81
C ALA A 98 10.18 12.36 -7.98
N THR A 99 10.03 11.76 -6.81
CA THR A 99 11.12 11.45 -5.88
C THR A 99 11.25 9.96 -5.63
N LEU A 100 12.46 9.51 -5.34
CA LEU A 100 12.77 8.15 -4.91
C LEU A 100 11.92 7.74 -3.69
N GLU A 101 11.76 8.67 -2.74
CA GLU A 101 10.97 8.46 -1.52
C GLU A 101 9.48 8.23 -1.83
N GLY A 102 8.94 8.96 -2.81
CA GLY A 102 7.56 8.77 -3.26
C GLY A 102 7.35 7.41 -3.90
N GLU A 103 8.27 6.97 -4.75
CA GLU A 103 8.24 5.61 -5.33
C GLU A 103 8.34 4.53 -4.23
N ILE A 104 9.20 4.73 -3.22
CA ILE A 104 9.29 3.83 -2.06
C ILE A 104 7.95 3.71 -1.35
N VAL A 105 7.26 4.82 -1.10
CA VAL A 105 5.94 4.82 -0.43
C VAL A 105 4.91 4.08 -1.27
N SER A 106 4.91 4.27 -2.59
CA SER A 106 4.02 3.56 -3.51
C SER A 106 4.20 2.04 -3.48
N TRP A 107 5.44 1.55 -3.38
CA TRP A 107 5.72 0.14 -3.18
C TRP A 107 5.35 -0.35 -1.78
N ALA A 108 5.67 0.43 -0.74
CA ALA A 108 5.43 0.07 0.65
C ALA A 108 3.94 -0.06 0.96
N ASP A 109 3.10 0.83 0.44
CA ASP A 109 1.66 0.75 0.56
C ASP A 109 1.14 -0.58 0.01
N ARG A 110 1.52 -0.92 -1.23
CA ARG A 110 1.13 -2.17 -1.87
C ARG A 110 1.57 -3.41 -1.11
N ILE A 111 2.81 -3.42 -0.64
CA ILE A 111 3.36 -4.53 0.16
C ILE A 111 2.55 -4.67 1.47
N ALA A 112 2.30 -3.56 2.15
CA ALA A 112 1.61 -3.56 3.43
C ALA A 112 0.18 -4.08 3.30
N TYR A 113 -0.64 -3.52 2.40
CA TYR A 113 -2.04 -3.96 2.30
C TYR A 113 -2.16 -5.39 1.80
N CYS A 114 -1.34 -5.83 0.83
CA CYS A 114 -1.43 -7.20 0.31
C CYS A 114 -1.14 -8.26 1.40
N ALA A 115 -0.07 -8.08 2.16
CA ALA A 115 0.32 -9.03 3.21
C ALA A 115 -0.66 -9.02 4.39
N HIS A 116 -1.29 -7.89 4.63
CA HIS A 116 -2.15 -7.62 5.76
C HIS A 116 -3.55 -8.15 5.54
N ASP A 117 -4.17 -7.80 4.42
CA ASP A 117 -5.52 -8.24 4.10
C ASP A 117 -5.59 -9.77 4.03
N LEU A 118 -4.49 -10.42 3.60
CA LEU A 118 -4.35 -11.86 3.70
C LEU A 118 -4.38 -12.36 5.16
N GLU A 119 -3.61 -11.72 6.06
CA GLU A 119 -3.59 -12.13 7.49
C GLU A 119 -4.96 -11.99 8.11
N ASP A 120 -5.65 -10.87 7.87
CA ASP A 120 -7.00 -10.63 8.38
C ASP A 120 -8.02 -11.63 7.80
N ALA A 121 -7.93 -11.94 6.52
CA ALA A 121 -8.80 -12.93 5.89
C ALA A 121 -8.59 -14.34 6.42
N ILE A 122 -7.34 -14.71 6.73
CA ILE A 122 -7.04 -16.00 7.39
C ILE A 122 -7.59 -16.00 8.81
N ALA A 123 -7.38 -14.94 9.59
CA ALA A 123 -7.90 -14.81 10.94
C ALA A 123 -9.44 -14.85 11.00
N ALA A 124 -10.09 -14.30 9.99
CA ALA A 124 -11.55 -14.34 9.82
C ALA A 124 -12.07 -15.70 9.26
N GLY A 125 -11.19 -16.62 8.88
CA GLY A 125 -11.56 -17.91 8.30
C GLY A 125 -12.11 -17.82 6.87
N ILE A 126 -11.87 -16.72 6.18
CA ILE A 126 -12.30 -16.48 4.80
C ILE A 126 -11.48 -17.32 3.81
N VAL A 127 -10.17 -17.39 4.04
CA VAL A 127 -9.20 -18.17 3.28
C VAL A 127 -8.24 -18.89 4.24
N THR A 128 -7.47 -19.84 3.70
CA THR A 128 -6.41 -20.53 4.44
C THR A 128 -5.08 -20.40 3.71
N THR A 129 -3.97 -20.66 4.39
CA THR A 129 -2.64 -20.68 3.77
C THR A 129 -2.49 -21.71 2.65
N ALA A 130 -3.32 -22.78 2.66
CA ALA A 130 -3.35 -23.80 1.61
C ALA A 130 -3.99 -23.31 0.29
N ASP A 131 -4.76 -22.22 0.34
CA ASP A 131 -5.39 -21.62 -0.84
C ASP A 131 -4.45 -20.69 -1.63
N LEU A 132 -3.29 -20.33 -1.04
CA LEU A 132 -2.36 -19.37 -1.65
C LEU A 132 -1.76 -19.90 -2.95
N PRO A 133 -1.52 -19.02 -3.94
CA PRO A 133 -0.78 -19.38 -5.15
C PRO A 133 0.60 -19.94 -4.81
N GLN A 134 1.02 -20.99 -5.54
CA GLN A 134 2.27 -21.67 -5.28
C GLN A 134 3.48 -20.72 -5.31
N VAL A 135 3.54 -19.82 -6.27
CA VAL A 135 4.63 -18.83 -6.38
C VAL A 135 4.72 -17.93 -5.13
N VAL A 136 3.59 -17.56 -4.54
CA VAL A 136 3.57 -16.78 -3.28
C VAL A 136 4.21 -17.58 -2.15
N VAL A 137 3.80 -18.85 -1.99
CA VAL A 137 4.32 -19.73 -0.93
C VAL A 137 5.82 -19.97 -1.08
N GLU A 138 6.28 -20.23 -2.30
CA GLU A 138 7.68 -20.55 -2.59
C GLU A 138 8.60 -19.35 -2.46
N VAL A 139 8.17 -18.17 -2.93
CA VAL A 139 9.02 -16.97 -3.00
C VAL A 139 9.00 -16.19 -1.69
N VAL A 140 7.80 -15.95 -1.13
CA VAL A 140 7.67 -15.06 0.03
C VAL A 140 7.09 -15.74 1.29
N GLY A 141 6.63 -16.99 1.16
CA GLY A 141 6.09 -17.76 2.28
C GLY A 141 4.65 -17.41 2.62
N THR A 142 4.15 -17.97 3.73
CA THR A 142 2.75 -17.85 4.13
C THR A 142 2.51 -16.91 5.32
N ALA A 143 3.54 -16.60 6.10
CA ALA A 143 3.44 -15.76 7.28
C ALA A 143 3.71 -14.30 6.92
N ARG A 144 2.82 -13.39 7.33
CA ARG A 144 2.91 -11.94 7.05
C ARG A 144 4.31 -11.36 7.31
N ARG A 145 4.89 -11.67 8.48
CA ARG A 145 6.23 -11.16 8.82
C ARG A 145 7.30 -11.59 7.81
N VAL A 146 7.19 -12.81 7.28
CA VAL A 146 8.13 -13.32 6.27
C VAL A 146 7.89 -12.66 4.93
N GLN A 147 6.62 -12.51 4.53
CA GLN A 147 6.24 -11.80 3.30
C GLN A 147 6.74 -10.36 3.29
N LEU A 148 6.48 -9.60 4.37
CA LEU A 148 6.98 -8.23 4.50
C LEU A 148 8.52 -8.17 4.40
N ALA A 149 9.24 -9.04 5.11
CA ALA A 149 10.69 -9.06 5.08
C ALA A 149 11.25 -9.38 3.69
N ARG A 150 10.62 -10.34 2.96
CA ARG A 150 11.02 -10.71 1.60
C ARG A 150 10.75 -9.59 0.60
N PHE A 151 9.56 -9.01 0.60
CA PHE A 151 9.22 -7.91 -0.31
C PHE A 151 10.08 -6.68 -0.05
N ILE A 152 10.24 -6.25 1.21
CA ILE A 152 11.11 -5.12 1.58
C ILE A 152 12.56 -5.38 1.15
N GLY A 153 13.08 -6.58 1.43
CA GLY A 153 14.42 -6.98 1.01
C GLY A 153 14.62 -6.91 -0.50
N ALA A 154 13.65 -7.44 -1.27
CA ALA A 154 13.71 -7.41 -2.74
C ALA A 154 13.70 -5.98 -3.31
N VAL A 155 12.92 -5.06 -2.71
CA VAL A 155 12.95 -3.65 -3.13
C VAL A 155 14.32 -3.04 -2.85
N ILE A 156 14.89 -3.28 -1.66
CA ILE A 156 16.22 -2.76 -1.29
C ILE A 156 17.29 -3.30 -2.26
N GLU A 157 17.37 -4.61 -2.43
CA GLU A 157 18.37 -5.28 -3.25
C GLU A 157 18.29 -4.83 -4.71
N THR A 158 17.10 -4.81 -5.29
CA THR A 158 16.89 -4.38 -6.68
C THR A 158 17.23 -2.90 -6.86
N THR A 159 16.79 -2.05 -5.94
CA THR A 159 17.06 -0.60 -6.01
C THR A 159 18.55 -0.32 -5.90
N MET A 160 19.26 -0.99 -4.99
CA MET A 160 20.71 -0.85 -4.84
C MET A 160 21.47 -1.35 -6.08
N ALA A 161 20.98 -2.38 -6.74
CA ALA A 161 21.60 -2.94 -7.93
C ALA A 161 21.37 -2.12 -9.20
N THR A 162 20.17 -1.51 -9.35
CA THR A 162 19.72 -0.89 -10.59
C THR A 162 19.66 0.64 -10.54
N GLY A 163 19.58 1.22 -9.35
CA GLY A 163 19.30 2.65 -9.15
C GLY A 163 17.82 3.04 -9.36
N THR A 164 16.94 2.07 -9.59
CA THR A 164 15.49 2.30 -9.81
C THR A 164 14.70 1.52 -8.77
N VAL A 165 13.71 2.15 -8.15
CA VAL A 165 12.86 1.50 -7.14
C VAL A 165 12.04 0.38 -7.80
N GLY A 166 12.18 -0.82 -7.29
CA GLY A 166 11.47 -1.97 -7.85
C GLY A 166 11.86 -3.28 -7.19
N MET A 167 11.34 -4.37 -7.71
CA MET A 167 11.66 -5.74 -7.30
C MET A 167 12.23 -6.53 -8.46
N ASP A 168 12.94 -7.62 -8.16
CA ASP A 168 13.25 -8.62 -9.17
C ASP A 168 11.96 -9.25 -9.74
N PRO A 169 12.01 -9.77 -10.98
CA PRO A 169 10.81 -10.25 -11.67
C PRO A 169 10.03 -11.33 -10.92
N LEU A 170 10.71 -12.23 -10.24
CA LEU A 170 10.07 -13.35 -9.54
C LEU A 170 9.32 -12.88 -8.28
N THR A 171 9.94 -11.98 -7.51
CA THR A 171 9.30 -11.39 -6.32
C THR A 171 8.17 -10.43 -6.71
N ALA A 172 8.31 -9.69 -7.82
CA ALA A 172 7.24 -8.86 -8.36
C ALA A 172 6.04 -9.70 -8.84
N GLU A 173 6.29 -10.86 -9.48
CA GLU A 173 5.26 -11.82 -9.84
C GLU A 173 4.52 -12.33 -8.60
N ALA A 174 5.25 -12.72 -7.55
CA ALA A 174 4.64 -13.18 -6.30
C ALA A 174 3.75 -12.11 -5.65
N LEU A 175 4.17 -10.84 -5.66
CA LEU A 175 3.33 -9.73 -5.17
C LEU A 175 2.08 -9.53 -6.04
N GLY A 176 2.23 -9.60 -7.35
CA GLY A 176 1.11 -9.52 -8.30
C GLY A 176 0.07 -10.64 -8.09
N GLU A 177 0.55 -11.87 -7.92
CA GLU A 177 -0.30 -13.03 -7.66
C GLU A 177 -0.99 -12.95 -6.28
N LEU A 178 -0.29 -12.48 -5.26
CA LEU A 178 -0.89 -12.25 -3.93
C LEU A 178 -2.00 -11.18 -4.01
N ARG A 179 -1.75 -10.08 -4.72
CA ARG A 179 -2.76 -9.03 -4.93
C ARG A 179 -3.98 -9.55 -5.70
N ARG A 180 -3.76 -10.33 -6.76
CA ARG A 180 -4.83 -10.96 -7.54
C ARG A 180 -5.64 -11.93 -6.68
N PHE A 181 -4.98 -12.75 -5.89
CA PHE A 181 -5.62 -13.66 -4.94
C PHE A 181 -6.52 -12.91 -3.94
N ASN A 182 -6.01 -11.83 -3.32
CA ASN A 182 -6.79 -11.00 -2.40
C ASN A 182 -8.02 -10.43 -3.10
N TYR A 183 -7.86 -9.90 -4.32
CA TYR A 183 -8.97 -9.35 -5.09
C TYR A 183 -10.06 -10.41 -5.33
N GLU A 184 -9.70 -11.57 -5.85
CA GLU A 184 -10.63 -12.63 -6.25
C GLU A 184 -11.25 -13.37 -5.05
N ARG A 185 -10.51 -13.54 -3.96
CA ARG A 185 -10.89 -14.41 -2.86
C ARG A 185 -11.35 -13.69 -1.60
N ILE A 186 -11.01 -12.40 -1.48
CA ILE A 186 -11.33 -11.58 -0.30
C ILE A 186 -12.30 -10.46 -0.67
N TYR A 187 -11.97 -9.58 -1.63
CA TYR A 187 -12.77 -8.38 -1.89
C TYR A 187 -14.03 -8.62 -2.71
N THR A 188 -14.04 -9.57 -3.64
CA THR A 188 -15.20 -9.83 -4.52
C THR A 188 -16.19 -10.86 -3.99
N ARG A 189 -15.99 -11.37 -2.77
CA ARG A 189 -16.94 -12.28 -2.15
C ARG A 189 -18.22 -11.54 -1.76
N SER A 190 -19.37 -12.13 -2.10
CA SER A 190 -20.69 -11.60 -1.75
C SER A 190 -20.92 -11.41 -0.24
N GLU A 191 -20.19 -12.13 0.61
CA GLU A 191 -20.24 -12.00 2.06
C GLU A 191 -19.43 -10.81 2.59
N SER A 192 -18.36 -10.40 1.93
CA SER A 192 -17.60 -9.20 2.28
C SER A 192 -18.28 -7.91 1.81
N VAL A 193 -18.98 -7.97 0.67
CA VAL A 193 -19.80 -6.85 0.15
C VAL A 193 -21.03 -6.57 1.02
N ALA A 194 -21.56 -7.56 1.75
CA ALA A 194 -22.69 -7.38 2.64
C ALA A 194 -22.35 -6.78 4.01
N GLN A 195 -21.05 -6.63 4.34
CA GLN A 195 -20.55 -6.06 5.61
C GLN A 195 -19.90 -4.68 5.46
N SER A 196 -19.76 -4.18 4.26
CA SER A 196 -19.29 -2.82 3.93
C SER A 196 -20.48 -1.89 3.63
#